data_3a5fd235886f9c4e6c86306d96ce87d6
#
_entry.id   3a5fd235886f9c4e6c86306d96ce87d6
#
_cell.length_a   1.000
_cell.length_b   1.000
_cell.length_c   1.000
_cell.angle_alpha   90.00
_cell.angle_beta   90.00
_cell.angle_gamma   90.00
#
_symmetry.space_group_name_H-M   'P 1'
#
loop_
_entity.id
_entity.type
_entity.pdbx_description
1 polymer ?
#
loop_
_entity_poly.entity_id
_entity_poly.type
_entity_poly.pdbx_seq_one_letter_code
_entity_poly.pdbx_strand_id
1 'polypeptide(L)'
;MILYVYYSIIDATILLNFQRKKIYMKEYLSVIRSSQLFSGITEEEIAAMLTCLDAKTESFPKDTFLLRAGDTAESIGLVLSGSVLIIQEDIWGNRNILSKSGPGQTFAAAYACAPGSVLNVSVSAETPVIAMFLNVKRVLNICPSACEHHSRIIRNLLGVLAEKNLHLEGKLTHTGQRTTRAKLMSYLSAEAQRLEKYEFDIPFSRQQLADYLAVERSGLSLELGKLRREGLIDFHKSHFVMKV
;
A
#
# COMPACT_ATOMS: atom_id res chain seq x y z
N MET A 1 -29.77 -38.86 11.71
CA MET A 1 -29.95 -37.61 12.50
C MET A 1 -28.66 -36.79 12.54
N ILE A 2 -27.47 -37.36 12.65
CA ILE A 2 -26.17 -36.63 12.71
C ILE A 2 -25.77 -35.95 11.36
N LEU A 3 -26.06 -36.56 10.22
CA LEU A 3 -25.77 -36.01 8.88
C LEU A 3 -26.60 -34.75 8.54
N TYR A 4 -27.83 -34.65 9.03
CA TYR A 4 -28.70 -33.49 8.78
C TYR A 4 -28.29 -32.24 9.56
N VAL A 5 -27.71 -32.41 10.75
CA VAL A 5 -27.17 -31.32 11.56
C VAL A 5 -25.86 -30.78 10.93
N TYR A 6 -25.05 -31.65 10.34
CA TYR A 6 -23.82 -31.23 9.67
C TYR A 6 -24.09 -30.40 8.39
N TYR A 7 -25.10 -30.77 7.60
CA TYR A 7 -25.49 -30.00 6.41
C TYR A 7 -26.08 -28.63 6.77
N SER A 8 -26.87 -28.53 7.83
CA SER A 8 -27.44 -27.24 8.26
C SER A 8 -26.41 -26.26 8.83
N ILE A 9 -25.33 -26.76 9.46
CA ILE A 9 -24.26 -25.93 10.01
C ILE A 9 -23.35 -25.43 8.87
N ILE A 10 -23.07 -26.25 7.87
CA ILE A 10 -22.30 -25.85 6.69
C ILE A 10 -23.03 -24.78 5.88
N ASP A 11 -24.34 -24.93 5.67
CA ASP A 11 -25.17 -23.92 4.98
C ASP A 11 -25.23 -22.61 5.75
N ALA A 12 -25.40 -22.65 7.08
CA ALA A 12 -25.44 -21.47 7.92
C ALA A 12 -24.10 -20.72 7.93
N THR A 13 -22.98 -21.45 7.95
CA THR A 13 -21.63 -20.87 7.93
C THR A 13 -21.32 -20.27 6.56
N ILE A 14 -21.74 -20.91 5.48
CA ILE A 14 -21.62 -20.41 4.11
C ILE A 14 -22.47 -19.15 3.92
N LEU A 15 -23.73 -19.17 4.39
CA LEU A 15 -24.62 -17.99 4.34
C LEU A 15 -24.10 -16.82 5.18
N LEU A 16 -23.59 -17.06 6.38
CA LEU A 16 -22.97 -16.05 7.24
C LEU A 16 -21.71 -15.45 6.60
N ASN A 17 -20.87 -16.29 5.99
CA ASN A 17 -19.70 -15.82 5.25
C ASN A 17 -20.10 -15.02 3.99
N PHE A 18 -21.14 -15.42 3.29
CA PHE A 18 -21.68 -14.70 2.12
C PHE A 18 -22.30 -13.36 2.51
N GLN A 19 -23.04 -13.30 3.62
CA GLN A 19 -23.61 -12.06 4.15
C GLN A 19 -22.51 -11.12 4.69
N ARG A 20 -21.53 -11.63 5.44
CA ARG A 20 -20.36 -10.85 5.87
C ARG A 20 -19.59 -10.27 4.67
N LYS A 21 -19.33 -11.07 3.64
CA LYS A 21 -18.68 -10.63 2.41
C LYS A 21 -19.47 -9.49 1.71
N LYS A 22 -20.80 -9.55 1.73
CA LYS A 22 -21.69 -8.54 1.12
C LYS A 22 -21.79 -7.25 1.94
N ILE A 23 -21.71 -7.33 3.28
CA ILE A 23 -21.70 -6.18 4.19
C ILE A 23 -20.37 -5.43 4.08
N TYR A 24 -19.23 -6.12 4.12
CA TYR A 24 -17.91 -5.52 3.93
C TYR A 24 -17.76 -4.83 2.55
N MET A 25 -18.31 -5.43 1.49
CA MET A 25 -18.26 -4.82 0.16
C MET A 25 -18.98 -3.48 0.06
N LYS A 26 -20.14 -3.32 0.71
CA LYS A 26 -20.86 -2.03 0.72
C LYS A 26 -20.14 -0.94 1.51
N GLU A 27 -19.52 -1.32 2.63
CA GLU A 27 -18.82 -0.40 3.51
C GLU A 27 -17.58 0.22 2.85
N TYR A 28 -16.83 -0.59 2.07
CA TYR A 28 -15.57 -0.14 1.44
C TYR A 28 -15.66 0.14 -0.06
N LEU A 29 -16.87 0.14 -0.63
CA LEU A 29 -17.06 0.34 -2.07
C LEU A 29 -16.52 1.70 -2.54
N SER A 30 -16.70 2.75 -1.74
CA SER A 30 -16.14 4.08 -2.02
C SER A 30 -14.62 4.09 -2.07
N VAL A 31 -13.95 3.36 -1.16
CA VAL A 31 -12.49 3.21 -1.13
C VAL A 31 -12.00 2.39 -2.33
N ILE A 32 -12.70 1.29 -2.65
CA ILE A 32 -12.36 0.45 -3.81
C ILE A 32 -12.45 1.29 -5.09
N ARG A 33 -13.55 2.06 -5.26
CA ARG A 33 -13.77 2.95 -6.40
C ARG A 33 -12.72 4.06 -6.52
N SER A 34 -12.24 4.59 -5.39
CA SER A 34 -11.19 5.61 -5.39
C SER A 34 -9.81 5.07 -5.74
N SER A 35 -9.64 3.75 -5.73
CA SER A 35 -8.38 3.11 -6.10
C SER A 35 -8.10 3.27 -7.59
N GLN A 36 -6.84 3.60 -7.93
CA GLN A 36 -6.37 3.65 -9.31
C GLN A 36 -6.63 2.33 -10.06
N LEU A 37 -6.57 1.19 -9.36
CA LEU A 37 -6.81 -0.14 -9.94
C LEU A 37 -8.23 -0.27 -10.51
N PHE A 38 -9.22 0.41 -9.91
CA PHE A 38 -10.62 0.39 -10.33
C PHE A 38 -11.06 1.69 -11.03
N SER A 39 -10.11 2.53 -11.44
CA SER A 39 -10.41 3.79 -12.13
C SER A 39 -11.25 3.57 -13.38
N GLY A 40 -12.33 4.36 -13.53
CA GLY A 40 -13.25 4.31 -14.68
C GLY A 40 -14.15 3.07 -14.71
N ILE A 41 -14.27 2.31 -13.60
CA ILE A 41 -15.18 1.16 -13.46
C ILE A 41 -16.33 1.58 -12.53
N THR A 42 -17.57 1.26 -12.92
CA THR A 42 -18.76 1.60 -12.13
C THR A 42 -18.90 0.69 -10.89
N GLU A 43 -19.74 1.09 -9.94
CA GLU A 43 -19.93 0.30 -8.70
C GLU A 43 -20.54 -1.07 -8.98
N GLU A 44 -21.47 -1.15 -9.93
CA GLU A 44 -22.12 -2.39 -10.35
C GLU A 44 -21.10 -3.33 -11.01
N GLU A 45 -20.24 -2.79 -11.88
CA GLU A 45 -19.16 -3.52 -12.52
C GLU A 45 -18.12 -4.02 -11.49
N ILE A 46 -17.72 -3.16 -10.54
CA ILE A 46 -16.82 -3.55 -9.44
C ILE A 46 -17.41 -4.73 -8.66
N ALA A 47 -18.68 -4.65 -8.25
CA ALA A 47 -19.34 -5.70 -7.49
C ALA A 47 -19.33 -7.05 -8.24
N ALA A 48 -19.60 -7.04 -9.54
CA ALA A 48 -19.51 -8.23 -10.39
C ALA A 48 -18.07 -8.76 -10.51
N MET A 49 -17.11 -7.86 -10.74
CA MET A 49 -15.70 -8.20 -10.91
C MET A 49 -15.06 -8.79 -9.65
N LEU A 50 -15.38 -8.30 -8.46
CA LEU A 50 -14.81 -8.81 -7.21
C LEU A 50 -15.09 -10.30 -6.99
N THR A 51 -16.21 -10.81 -7.52
CA THR A 51 -16.52 -12.25 -7.52
C THR A 51 -15.62 -12.99 -8.52
N CYS A 52 -15.46 -12.47 -9.75
CA CYS A 52 -14.59 -13.07 -10.76
C CYS A 52 -13.12 -13.08 -10.34
N LEU A 53 -12.66 -12.03 -9.65
CA LEU A 53 -11.29 -11.85 -9.20
C LEU A 53 -10.95 -12.64 -7.93
N ASP A 54 -11.90 -13.42 -7.38
CA ASP A 54 -11.77 -14.15 -6.11
C ASP A 54 -11.30 -13.24 -4.97
N ALA A 55 -11.93 -12.06 -4.89
CA ALA A 55 -11.59 -11.07 -3.88
C ALA A 55 -11.84 -11.60 -2.47
N LYS A 56 -10.81 -11.54 -1.61
CA LYS A 56 -10.87 -11.94 -0.19
C LYS A 56 -10.51 -10.74 0.66
N THR A 57 -11.23 -10.56 1.77
CA THR A 57 -10.97 -9.47 2.72
C THR A 57 -10.52 -10.05 4.03
N GLU A 58 -9.43 -9.53 4.58
CA GLU A 58 -8.82 -9.97 5.82
C GLU A 58 -8.51 -8.77 6.71
N SER A 59 -8.56 -8.99 8.04
CA SER A 59 -8.27 -7.98 9.06
C SER A 59 -6.97 -8.32 9.78
N PHE A 60 -6.14 -7.31 9.99
CA PHE A 60 -4.83 -7.45 10.61
C PHE A 60 -4.71 -6.47 11.78
N PRO A 61 -4.36 -6.94 12.97
CA PRO A 61 -4.01 -6.06 14.09
C PRO A 61 -2.77 -5.20 13.75
N LYS A 62 -2.64 -4.07 14.43
CA LYS A 62 -1.44 -3.26 14.37
C LYS A 62 -0.19 -4.11 14.67
N ASP A 63 0.94 -3.77 14.05
CA ASP A 63 2.25 -4.41 14.22
C ASP A 63 2.30 -5.90 13.81
N THR A 64 1.31 -6.38 13.02
CA THR A 64 1.34 -7.72 12.41
C THR A 64 1.78 -7.65 10.95
N PHE A 65 2.29 -8.78 10.45
CA PHE A 65 2.67 -8.89 9.03
C PHE A 65 1.50 -9.42 8.21
N LEU A 66 1.20 -8.74 7.10
CA LEU A 66 0.28 -9.20 6.06
C LEU A 66 1.00 -10.17 5.10
N LEU A 67 2.28 -9.87 4.81
CA LEU A 67 3.17 -10.68 3.98
C LEU A 67 4.57 -10.60 4.57
N ARG A 68 5.35 -11.68 4.47
CA ARG A 68 6.72 -11.73 4.97
C ARG A 68 7.74 -11.90 3.85
N ALA A 69 8.91 -11.33 4.03
CA ALA A 69 10.06 -11.65 3.19
C ALA A 69 10.32 -13.18 3.23
N GLY A 70 10.59 -13.76 2.07
CA GLY A 70 10.71 -15.20 1.89
C GLY A 70 9.45 -15.90 1.37
N ASP A 71 8.27 -15.28 1.53
CA ASP A 71 7.02 -15.81 0.96
C ASP A 71 6.89 -15.49 -0.54
N THR A 72 5.93 -16.13 -1.21
CA THR A 72 5.49 -15.77 -2.56
C THR A 72 4.16 -15.03 -2.50
N ALA A 73 3.94 -14.06 -3.39
CA ALA A 73 2.66 -13.35 -3.49
C ALA A 73 1.91 -13.78 -4.76
N GLU A 74 0.74 -14.39 -4.59
CA GLU A 74 -0.17 -14.75 -5.69
C GLU A 74 -1.34 -13.75 -5.84
N SER A 75 -1.43 -12.78 -4.93
CA SER A 75 -2.52 -11.80 -4.89
C SER A 75 -1.99 -10.38 -4.76
N ILE A 76 -2.68 -9.46 -5.43
CA ILE A 76 -2.50 -8.02 -5.25
C ILE A 76 -3.28 -7.62 -4.00
N GLY A 77 -2.63 -6.97 -3.05
CA GLY A 77 -3.28 -6.40 -1.88
C GLY A 77 -3.79 -4.98 -2.17
N LEU A 78 -4.98 -4.66 -1.68
CA LEU A 78 -5.59 -3.33 -1.67
C LEU A 78 -5.96 -2.97 -0.23
N VAL A 79 -5.45 -1.86 0.28
CA VAL A 79 -5.81 -1.38 1.62
C VAL A 79 -7.22 -0.79 1.58
N LEU A 80 -8.12 -1.30 2.40
CA LEU A 80 -9.48 -0.78 2.56
C LEU A 80 -9.57 0.19 3.75
N SER A 81 -8.86 -0.11 4.84
CA SER A 81 -8.79 0.73 6.04
C SER A 81 -7.44 0.58 6.71
N GLY A 82 -6.99 1.62 7.39
CA GLY A 82 -5.68 1.64 8.04
C GLY A 82 -4.53 1.94 7.08
N SER A 83 -3.32 1.56 7.46
CA SER A 83 -2.11 1.77 6.65
C SER A 83 -1.11 0.64 6.84
N VAL A 84 -0.36 0.34 5.78
CA VAL A 84 0.72 -0.65 5.78
C VAL A 84 2.05 0.00 5.42
N LEU A 85 3.13 -0.53 5.97
CA LEU A 85 4.50 -0.21 5.59
C LEU A 85 5.08 -1.38 4.80
N ILE A 86 5.68 -1.07 3.67
CA ILE A 86 6.50 -1.99 2.89
C ILE A 86 7.94 -1.81 3.38
N ILE A 87 8.47 -2.82 4.06
CA ILE A 87 9.74 -2.74 4.76
C ILE A 87 10.71 -3.81 4.27
N GLN A 88 11.97 -3.49 4.35
CA GLN A 88 13.07 -4.42 4.21
C GLN A 88 13.89 -4.39 5.49
N GLU A 89 14.17 -5.56 6.05
CA GLU A 89 15.01 -5.71 7.23
C GLU A 89 16.22 -6.58 6.85
N ASP A 90 17.39 -6.19 7.31
CA ASP A 90 18.60 -6.98 7.16
C ASP A 90 18.80 -7.94 8.36
N ILE A 91 19.82 -8.79 8.26
CA ILE A 91 20.13 -9.78 9.33
C ILE A 91 20.56 -9.13 10.65
N TRP A 92 20.90 -7.86 10.66
CA TRP A 92 21.26 -7.10 11.86
C TRP A 92 20.08 -6.32 12.45
N GLY A 93 18.88 -6.43 11.83
CA GLY A 93 17.68 -5.74 12.29
C GLY A 93 17.59 -4.27 11.84
N ASN A 94 18.46 -3.82 10.92
CA ASN A 94 18.31 -2.51 10.30
C ASN A 94 17.07 -2.50 9.40
N ARG A 95 16.20 -1.54 9.64
CA ARG A 95 14.92 -1.40 8.94
C ARG A 95 14.98 -0.30 7.90
N ASN A 96 14.57 -0.61 6.69
CA ASN A 96 14.39 0.35 5.60
C ASN A 96 12.93 0.35 5.16
N ILE A 97 12.25 1.49 5.21
CA ILE A 97 10.89 1.65 4.69
C ILE A 97 10.99 1.97 3.21
N LEU A 98 10.48 1.09 2.36
CA LEU A 98 10.43 1.30 0.92
C LEU A 98 9.26 2.21 0.53
N SER A 99 8.09 1.96 1.10
CA SER A 99 6.90 2.79 0.88
C SER A 99 5.88 2.58 1.98
N LYS A 100 4.86 3.44 2.01
CA LYS A 100 3.66 3.33 2.82
C LYS A 100 2.45 3.29 1.90
N SER A 101 1.46 2.46 2.22
CA SER A 101 0.19 2.42 1.49
C SER A 101 -0.98 2.60 2.46
N GLY A 102 -1.87 3.52 2.13
CA GLY A 102 -3.12 3.82 2.84
C GLY A 102 -4.35 3.35 2.06
N PRO A 103 -5.57 3.73 2.49
CA PRO A 103 -6.81 3.33 1.85
C PRO A 103 -6.84 3.65 0.36
N GLY A 104 -7.31 2.69 -0.46
CA GLY A 104 -7.35 2.79 -1.91
C GLY A 104 -6.02 2.48 -2.61
N GLN A 105 -4.93 2.32 -1.87
CA GLN A 105 -3.61 2.01 -2.44
C GLN A 105 -3.29 0.52 -2.40
N THR A 106 -2.58 0.05 -3.41
CA THR A 106 -2.20 -1.37 -3.55
C THR A 106 -0.85 -1.65 -2.91
N PHE A 107 -0.62 -2.92 -2.55
CA PHE A 107 0.69 -3.46 -2.17
C PHE A 107 0.93 -4.83 -2.82
N ALA A 108 2.17 -5.28 -2.85
CA ALA A 108 2.62 -6.56 -3.43
C ALA A 108 2.30 -6.78 -4.93
N ALA A 109 1.77 -5.77 -5.66
CA ALA A 109 1.37 -5.93 -7.05
C ALA A 109 2.50 -6.39 -7.98
N ALA A 110 3.71 -5.85 -7.83
CA ALA A 110 4.87 -6.23 -8.64
C ALA A 110 5.25 -7.71 -8.45
N TYR A 111 5.27 -8.18 -7.20
CA TYR A 111 5.59 -9.58 -6.89
C TYR A 111 4.49 -10.53 -7.38
N ALA A 112 3.22 -10.17 -7.18
CA ALA A 112 2.11 -10.97 -7.66
C ALA A 112 2.11 -11.11 -9.19
N CYS A 113 2.53 -10.06 -9.92
CA CYS A 113 2.64 -10.06 -11.39
C CYS A 113 3.92 -10.70 -11.92
N ALA A 114 4.90 -11.02 -11.08
CA ALA A 114 6.17 -11.65 -11.47
C ALA A 114 6.19 -13.12 -10.99
N PRO A 115 5.77 -14.10 -11.83
CA PRO A 115 5.64 -15.49 -11.44
C PRO A 115 6.94 -16.07 -10.86
N GLY A 116 6.84 -16.76 -9.71
CA GLY A 116 7.97 -17.36 -9.02
C GLY A 116 8.85 -16.41 -8.23
N SER A 117 8.51 -15.09 -8.20
CA SER A 117 9.23 -14.12 -7.38
C SER A 117 9.00 -14.37 -5.90
N VAL A 118 10.08 -14.44 -5.14
CA VAL A 118 10.06 -14.45 -3.68
C VAL A 118 10.12 -13.00 -3.19
N LEU A 119 9.30 -12.68 -2.18
CA LEU A 119 9.31 -11.37 -1.54
C LEU A 119 10.67 -11.13 -0.87
N ASN A 120 11.34 -10.05 -1.23
CA ASN A 120 12.52 -9.55 -0.50
C ASN A 120 12.13 -8.42 0.48
N VAL A 121 10.83 -8.21 0.68
CA VAL A 121 10.24 -7.21 1.57
C VAL A 121 9.13 -7.84 2.39
N SER A 122 8.82 -7.26 3.53
CA SER A 122 7.64 -7.58 4.32
C SER A 122 6.62 -6.45 4.23
N VAL A 123 5.34 -6.79 4.35
CA VAL A 123 4.23 -5.82 4.48
C VAL A 123 3.71 -5.90 5.90
N SER A 124 3.87 -4.82 6.67
CA SER A 124 3.51 -4.72 8.08
C SER A 124 2.37 -3.73 8.30
N ALA A 125 1.41 -4.10 9.14
CA ALA A 125 0.32 -3.22 9.56
C ALA A 125 0.83 -2.13 10.50
N GLU A 126 0.83 -0.88 10.06
CA GLU A 126 1.19 0.28 10.91
C GLU A 126 0.07 0.66 11.88
N THR A 127 -1.16 0.48 11.45
CA THR A 127 -2.40 0.63 12.23
C THR A 127 -3.20 -0.66 12.11
N PRO A 128 -4.33 -0.85 12.81
CA PRO A 128 -5.26 -1.92 12.43
C PRO A 128 -5.66 -1.77 10.97
N VAL A 129 -5.52 -2.84 10.17
CA VAL A 129 -5.71 -2.85 8.73
C VAL A 129 -6.83 -3.78 8.33
N ILE A 130 -7.64 -3.35 7.38
CA ILE A 130 -8.50 -4.22 6.58
C ILE A 130 -7.96 -4.17 5.15
N ALA A 131 -7.57 -5.31 4.61
CA ALA A 131 -7.03 -5.44 3.27
C ALA A 131 -7.86 -6.40 2.42
N MET A 132 -7.98 -6.07 1.13
CA MET A 132 -8.56 -6.95 0.11
C MET A 132 -7.44 -7.55 -0.72
N PHE A 133 -7.52 -8.85 -0.98
CA PHE A 133 -6.60 -9.60 -1.82
C PHE A 133 -7.30 -10.02 -3.10
N LEU A 134 -6.70 -9.70 -4.25
CA LEU A 134 -7.19 -10.01 -5.58
C LEU A 134 -6.25 -11.01 -6.23
N ASN A 135 -6.74 -12.18 -6.64
CA ASN A 135 -5.92 -13.19 -7.27
C ASN A 135 -5.39 -12.69 -8.63
N VAL A 136 -4.06 -12.58 -8.75
CA VAL A 136 -3.42 -12.00 -9.94
C VAL A 136 -3.66 -12.84 -11.21
N LYS A 137 -3.71 -14.18 -11.09
CA LYS A 137 -4.00 -15.06 -12.24
C LYS A 137 -5.38 -14.76 -12.81
N ARG A 138 -6.35 -14.43 -11.95
CA ARG A 138 -7.71 -14.05 -12.37
C ARG A 138 -7.76 -12.62 -12.91
N VAL A 139 -6.92 -11.71 -12.43
CA VAL A 139 -6.80 -10.35 -12.96
C VAL A 139 -6.21 -10.38 -14.38
N LEU A 140 -5.17 -11.19 -14.61
CA LEU A 140 -4.43 -11.23 -15.88
C LEU A 140 -5.08 -12.13 -16.93
N ASN A 141 -5.86 -13.13 -16.52
CA ASN A 141 -6.55 -14.01 -17.47
C ASN A 141 -7.79 -13.33 -18.04
N ILE A 142 -7.85 -13.27 -19.36
CA ILE A 142 -9.04 -12.75 -20.08
C ILE A 142 -10.21 -13.68 -19.76
N CYS A 143 -11.29 -13.11 -19.25
CA CYS A 143 -12.55 -13.81 -19.05
C CYS A 143 -13.02 -14.42 -20.39
N PRO A 144 -13.54 -15.67 -20.42
CA PRO A 144 -14.08 -16.28 -21.64
C PRO A 144 -15.15 -15.44 -22.33
N SER A 145 -15.84 -14.57 -21.60
CA SER A 145 -16.82 -13.62 -22.11
C SER A 145 -16.21 -12.33 -22.67
N ALA A 146 -14.86 -12.23 -22.78
CA ALA A 146 -14.14 -11.05 -23.31
C ALA A 146 -14.66 -9.71 -22.74
N CYS A 147 -14.98 -9.66 -21.43
CA CYS A 147 -15.61 -8.49 -20.86
C CYS A 147 -14.64 -7.29 -20.89
N GLU A 148 -15.14 -6.15 -21.32
CA GLU A 148 -14.38 -4.89 -21.43
C GLU A 148 -13.74 -4.46 -20.08
N HIS A 149 -14.37 -4.85 -18.98
CA HIS A 149 -13.92 -4.54 -17.61
C HIS A 149 -12.58 -5.19 -17.26
N HIS A 150 -12.30 -6.42 -17.72
CA HIS A 150 -11.01 -7.07 -17.50
C HIS A 150 -9.87 -6.35 -18.23
N SER A 151 -10.10 -5.91 -19.46
CA SER A 151 -9.11 -5.12 -20.19
C SER A 151 -8.80 -3.78 -19.49
N ARG A 152 -9.80 -3.19 -18.84
CA ARG A 152 -9.66 -1.94 -18.09
C ARG A 152 -8.84 -2.13 -16.82
N ILE A 153 -9.12 -3.17 -16.03
CA ILE A 153 -8.34 -3.42 -14.80
C ILE A 153 -6.89 -3.77 -15.10
N ILE A 154 -6.61 -4.50 -16.20
CA ILE A 154 -5.23 -4.79 -16.63
C ILE A 154 -4.51 -3.47 -17.00
N ARG A 155 -5.15 -2.58 -17.74
CA ARG A 155 -4.59 -1.27 -18.08
C ARG A 155 -4.33 -0.42 -16.84
N ASN A 156 -5.27 -0.42 -15.90
CA ASN A 156 -5.12 0.28 -14.64
C ASN A 156 -3.97 -0.30 -13.79
N LEU A 157 -3.81 -1.63 -13.79
CA LEU A 157 -2.70 -2.30 -13.11
C LEU A 157 -1.34 -1.88 -13.68
N LEU A 158 -1.22 -1.73 -14.99
CA LEU A 158 0.00 -1.18 -15.61
C LEU A 158 0.28 0.25 -15.10
N GLY A 159 -0.75 1.10 -14.99
CA GLY A 159 -0.63 2.42 -14.41
C GLY A 159 -0.16 2.38 -12.95
N VAL A 160 -0.74 1.50 -12.12
CA VAL A 160 -0.31 1.27 -10.73
C VAL A 160 1.15 0.85 -10.64
N LEU A 161 1.60 -0.07 -11.50
CA LEU A 161 2.99 -0.53 -11.51
C LEU A 161 3.95 0.58 -11.97
N ALA A 162 3.56 1.36 -12.99
CA ALA A 162 4.33 2.50 -13.47
C ALA A 162 4.50 3.57 -12.37
N GLU A 163 3.42 3.95 -11.68
CA GLU A 163 3.48 4.90 -10.57
C GLU A 163 4.38 4.43 -9.42
N LYS A 164 4.30 3.13 -9.07
CA LYS A 164 5.20 2.55 -8.07
C LYS A 164 6.65 2.58 -8.50
N ASN A 165 6.95 2.36 -9.78
CA ASN A 165 8.30 2.48 -10.32
C ASN A 165 8.82 3.91 -10.20
N LEU A 166 8.03 4.92 -10.61
CA LEU A 166 8.38 6.34 -10.46
C LEU A 166 8.61 6.72 -8.99
N HIS A 167 7.79 6.20 -8.06
CA HIS A 167 8.00 6.42 -6.64
C HIS A 167 9.33 5.83 -6.13
N LEU A 168 9.72 4.64 -6.60
CA LEU A 168 10.99 4.02 -6.25
C LEU A 168 12.17 4.78 -6.86
N GLU A 169 12.08 5.31 -8.08
CA GLU A 169 13.08 6.19 -8.68
C GLU A 169 13.27 7.45 -7.86
N GLY A 170 12.18 8.09 -7.40
CA GLY A 170 12.24 9.22 -6.48
C GLY A 170 12.97 8.87 -5.19
N LYS A 171 12.64 7.72 -4.59
CA LYS A 171 13.34 7.25 -3.38
C LYS A 171 14.85 7.02 -3.63
N LEU A 172 15.22 6.40 -4.75
CA LEU A 172 16.63 6.22 -5.11
C LEU A 172 17.36 7.58 -5.24
N THR A 173 16.72 8.57 -5.84
CA THR A 173 17.25 9.94 -5.95
C THR A 173 17.51 10.54 -4.56
N HIS A 174 16.59 10.38 -3.61
CA HIS A 174 16.77 10.92 -2.25
C HIS A 174 17.83 10.16 -1.47
N THR A 175 17.78 8.84 -1.48
CA THR A 175 18.72 7.99 -0.71
C THR A 175 20.11 7.97 -1.31
N GLY A 176 20.26 8.23 -2.61
CA GLY A 176 21.54 8.38 -3.31
C GLY A 176 22.33 9.66 -2.95
N GLN A 177 21.72 10.63 -2.28
CA GLN A 177 22.41 11.82 -1.81
C GLN A 177 23.46 11.46 -0.74
N ARG A 178 24.58 12.21 -0.71
CA ARG A 178 25.74 11.87 0.14
C ARG A 178 25.53 12.19 1.63
N THR A 179 24.77 13.23 1.95
CA THR A 179 24.60 13.69 3.34
C THR A 179 23.16 13.60 3.79
N THR A 180 22.92 13.45 5.11
CA THR A 180 21.58 13.47 5.71
C THR A 180 20.82 14.74 5.32
N ARG A 181 21.49 15.88 5.31
CA ARG A 181 20.93 17.16 4.87
C ARG A 181 20.46 17.10 3.41
N ALA A 182 21.31 16.64 2.51
CA ALA A 182 20.98 16.56 1.09
C ALA A 182 19.84 15.56 0.81
N LYS A 183 19.82 14.41 1.50
CA LYS A 183 18.73 13.43 1.43
C LYS A 183 17.40 14.06 1.87
N LEU A 184 17.40 14.74 3.02
CA LEU A 184 16.23 15.40 3.58
C LEU A 184 15.69 16.50 2.66
N MET A 185 16.57 17.40 2.19
CA MET A 185 16.18 18.50 1.30
C MET A 185 15.66 17.98 -0.04
N SER A 186 16.30 16.95 -0.61
CA SER A 186 15.83 16.29 -1.84
C SER A 186 14.42 15.74 -1.68
N TYR A 187 14.13 15.07 -0.55
CA TYR A 187 12.80 14.53 -0.27
C TYR A 187 11.76 15.65 -0.08
N LEU A 188 12.02 16.63 0.78
CA LEU A 188 11.07 17.72 1.07
C LEU A 188 10.80 18.58 -0.18
N SER A 189 11.82 18.84 -0.99
CA SER A 189 11.65 19.56 -2.27
C SER A 189 10.77 18.79 -3.25
N ALA A 190 10.97 17.48 -3.37
CA ALA A 190 10.13 16.63 -4.23
C ALA A 190 8.68 16.58 -3.75
N GLU A 191 8.44 16.49 -2.43
CA GLU A 191 7.08 16.54 -1.86
C GLU A 191 6.40 17.89 -2.11
N ALA A 192 7.13 19.01 -1.94
CA ALA A 192 6.62 20.35 -2.23
C ALA A 192 6.21 20.50 -3.72
N GLN A 193 7.06 20.01 -4.63
CA GLN A 193 6.78 20.02 -6.07
C GLN A 193 5.58 19.12 -6.42
N ARG A 194 5.54 17.90 -5.88
CA ARG A 194 4.45 16.93 -6.14
C ARG A 194 3.09 17.45 -5.66
N LEU A 195 3.07 18.16 -4.53
CA LEU A 195 1.85 18.73 -3.94
C LEU A 195 1.53 20.13 -4.44
N GLU A 196 2.46 20.76 -5.18
CA GLU A 196 2.38 22.16 -5.62
C GLU A 196 2.16 23.12 -4.43
N LYS A 197 2.78 22.81 -3.28
CA LYS A 197 2.63 23.56 -2.01
C LYS A 197 3.95 23.61 -1.26
N TYR A 198 4.18 24.72 -0.56
CA TYR A 198 5.31 24.87 0.35
C TYR A 198 4.98 24.50 1.81
N GLU A 199 3.72 24.24 2.10
CA GLU A 199 3.21 23.80 3.40
C GLU A 199 2.43 22.50 3.22
N PHE A 200 2.89 21.42 3.88
CA PHE A 200 2.35 20.06 3.68
C PHE A 200 2.67 19.11 4.84
N ASP A 201 1.88 18.06 4.92
CA ASP A 201 2.14 16.92 5.79
C ASP A 201 2.81 15.78 5.03
N ILE A 202 3.81 15.16 5.67
CA ILE A 202 4.41 13.92 5.18
C ILE A 202 3.77 12.71 5.85
N PRO A 203 3.71 11.54 5.19
CA PRO A 203 3.05 10.35 5.73
C PRO A 203 3.88 9.61 6.80
N PHE A 204 5.04 10.13 7.16
CA PHE A 204 6.02 9.48 8.02
C PHE A 204 6.15 10.15 9.38
N SER A 205 6.24 9.35 10.45
CA SER A 205 6.78 9.79 11.72
C SER A 205 8.28 10.08 11.61
N ARG A 206 8.90 10.68 12.65
CA ARG A 206 10.34 10.99 12.63
C ARG A 206 11.22 9.75 12.44
N GLN A 207 10.88 8.64 13.11
CA GLN A 207 11.58 7.38 12.92
C GLN A 207 11.39 6.83 11.52
N GLN A 208 10.16 6.81 11.03
CA GLN A 208 9.85 6.31 9.69
C GLN A 208 10.52 7.14 8.59
N LEU A 209 10.61 8.46 8.75
CA LEU A 209 11.36 9.31 7.80
C LEU A 209 12.85 8.97 7.79
N ALA A 210 13.44 8.69 8.95
CA ALA A 210 14.83 8.26 9.04
C ALA A 210 15.03 6.90 8.35
N ASP A 211 14.14 5.93 8.62
CA ASP A 211 14.16 4.61 7.99
C ASP A 211 13.92 4.70 6.46
N TYR A 212 13.06 5.62 6.01
CA TYR A 212 12.79 5.86 4.58
C TYR A 212 14.00 6.47 3.86
N LEU A 213 14.70 7.42 4.49
CA LEU A 213 15.88 8.10 3.93
C LEU A 213 17.19 7.32 4.16
N ALA A 214 17.13 6.18 4.84
CA ALA A 214 18.29 5.38 5.26
C ALA A 214 19.35 6.24 5.98
N VAL A 215 18.93 6.86 7.10
CA VAL A 215 19.77 7.70 7.97
C VAL A 215 19.45 7.44 9.45
N GLU A 216 20.39 7.77 10.32
CA GLU A 216 20.16 7.72 11.76
C GLU A 216 19.13 8.79 12.20
N ARG A 217 18.16 8.39 13.05
CA ARG A 217 17.12 9.29 13.57
C ARG A 217 17.68 10.51 14.29
N SER A 218 18.75 10.32 15.07
CA SER A 218 19.43 11.39 15.79
C SER A 218 20.06 12.40 14.84
N GLY A 219 20.76 11.91 13.80
CA GLY A 219 21.34 12.72 12.73
C GLY A 219 20.27 13.50 11.96
N LEU A 220 19.16 12.86 11.61
CA LEU A 220 18.02 13.51 10.95
C LEU A 220 17.46 14.64 11.82
N SER A 221 17.26 14.42 13.12
CA SER A 221 16.73 15.41 14.05
C SER A 221 17.67 16.61 14.20
N LEU A 222 18.98 16.36 14.23
CA LEU A 222 19.99 17.41 14.27
C LEU A 222 19.96 18.29 13.00
N GLU A 223 19.89 17.68 11.81
CA GLU A 223 19.83 18.42 10.55
C GLU A 223 18.53 19.22 10.41
N LEU A 224 17.40 18.68 10.82
CA LEU A 224 16.14 19.44 10.87
C LEU A 224 16.23 20.66 11.77
N GLY A 225 16.88 20.53 12.94
CA GLY A 225 17.14 21.67 13.85
C GLY A 225 18.06 22.73 13.23
N LYS A 226 19.06 22.34 12.43
CA LYS A 226 19.93 23.26 11.70
C LYS A 226 19.16 24.01 10.61
N LEU A 227 18.42 23.29 9.76
CA LEU A 227 17.62 23.87 8.69
C LEU A 227 16.57 24.88 9.20
N ARG A 228 15.96 24.60 10.36
CA ARG A 228 15.04 25.55 11.02
C ARG A 228 15.78 26.81 11.48
N ARG A 229 16.94 26.68 12.11
CA ARG A 229 17.76 27.85 12.57
C ARG A 229 18.27 28.69 11.41
N GLU A 230 18.56 28.06 10.28
CA GLU A 230 18.96 28.75 9.04
C GLU A 230 17.75 29.41 8.33
N GLY A 231 16.54 29.18 8.81
CA GLY A 231 15.34 29.76 8.23
C GLY A 231 14.87 29.13 6.92
N LEU A 232 15.39 27.95 6.56
CA LEU A 232 15.04 27.26 5.29
C LEU A 232 13.73 26.46 5.40
N ILE A 233 13.42 25.94 6.59
CA ILE A 233 12.19 25.19 6.87
C ILE A 233 11.63 25.55 8.24
N ASP A 234 10.34 25.32 8.41
CA ASP A 234 9.75 25.11 9.74
C ASP A 234 9.01 23.76 9.76
N PHE A 235 8.83 23.21 10.96
CA PHE A 235 8.14 21.94 11.10
C PHE A 235 7.56 21.71 12.49
N HIS A 236 6.43 20.99 12.52
CA HIS A 236 5.86 20.41 13.73
C HIS A 236 5.44 18.97 13.46
N LYS A 237 6.08 17.98 14.12
CA LYS A 237 5.89 16.53 13.87
C LYS A 237 6.09 16.18 12.39
N SER A 238 5.00 15.80 11.68
CA SER A 238 4.99 15.45 10.25
C SER A 238 4.63 16.63 9.34
N HIS A 239 4.27 17.77 9.91
CA HIS A 239 3.93 19.00 9.17
C HIS A 239 5.18 19.80 8.86
N PHE A 240 5.35 20.25 7.62
CA PHE A 240 6.51 20.98 7.13
C PHE A 240 6.09 22.26 6.38
N VAL A 241 6.88 23.31 6.57
CA VAL A 241 6.79 24.58 5.83
C VAL A 241 8.16 24.85 5.21
N MET A 242 8.25 24.91 3.89
CA MET A 242 9.44 25.31 3.15
C MET A 242 9.46 26.84 3.06
N LYS A 243 10.55 27.45 3.50
CA LYS A 243 10.76 28.90 3.42
C LYS A 243 11.70 29.20 2.26
N VAL A 244 11.09 29.40 1.08
CA VAL A 244 11.79 29.69 -0.18
C VAL A 244 11.70 31.17 -0.47
#